data_f74ee3d0c38353d1ea0a075eb186df69
#
_entry.id   f74ee3d0c38353d1ea0a075eb186df69
#
_cell.length_a   1.000
_cell.length_b   1.000
_cell.length_c   1.000
_cell.angle_alpha   90.00
_cell.angle_beta   90.00
_cell.angle_gamma   90.00
#
_symmetry.space_group_name_H-M   'P 1'
#
loop_
_entity.id
_entity.type
_entity.pdbx_description
1 polymer ?
#
loop_
_entity_poly.entity_id
_entity_poly.type
_entity_poly.pdbx_seq_one_letter_code
_entity_poly.pdbx_strand_id
1 'polypeptide(L)'
;MKKILLFQMNGIAYDSTRFFSSCLGKALENAGVEVTWFDFRRQTMKDLEALCGQSFDAVIDYNSKLPGAVLDDGTPFLNHIQAPFYNYILDHPVYHHANLSVLLENYHVICIDDDHNKYISKWYPHIKSVHTLSVGAAKAENAVKSEQHRKEGILFPATYLNPRDYYELITALPDSMQKYTKAVLDCLLSDTHCTFEAAAMQVYKEYDTGMAFPVFAQSNFLADVYVRALYRERVLEAAAKSGLSVRIFGEKYQESSIGEFSNVTVLPQMSYRDSLSAIAESAFVLNVMPWFKSGIHDRVLNAMYNGAVSITDSSSMMDTCFTPQQDYIAYSLDRIEALPDLLNTYVPDEDFRVQTAARAFAKVQNFTFAKQAEYIRTIL
;
A
#
# COMPACT_ATOMS: atom_id res chain seq x y z
N MET A 1 -20.56 24.87 4.11
CA MET A 1 -19.46 24.03 4.62
C MET A 1 -19.64 22.69 3.94
N LYS A 2 -18.58 22.09 3.35
CA LYS A 2 -18.70 20.75 2.72
C LYS A 2 -18.93 19.71 3.80
N LYS A 3 -19.74 18.70 3.51
CA LYS A 3 -20.09 17.59 4.41
C LYS A 3 -19.69 16.26 3.78
N ILE A 4 -18.85 15.48 4.45
CA ILE A 4 -18.34 14.19 3.96
C ILE A 4 -18.75 13.08 4.91
N LEU A 5 -19.19 11.95 4.35
CA LEU A 5 -19.36 10.70 5.09
C LEU A 5 -18.09 9.85 4.94
N LEU A 6 -17.46 9.51 6.06
CA LEU A 6 -16.33 8.58 6.12
C LEU A 6 -16.73 7.27 6.77
N PHE A 7 -16.46 6.16 6.08
CA PHE A 7 -16.61 4.84 6.65
C PHE A 7 -15.33 4.40 7.37
N GLN A 8 -15.53 3.72 8.49
CA GLN A 8 -14.46 3.03 9.23
C GLN A 8 -14.78 1.54 9.30
N MET A 9 -14.17 0.77 8.41
CA MET A 9 -14.33 -0.67 8.36
C MET A 9 -13.68 -1.34 9.58
N ASN A 10 -14.09 -2.58 9.90
CA ASN A 10 -13.38 -3.42 10.84
C ASN A 10 -11.98 -3.72 10.32
N GLY A 11 -10.99 -3.59 11.20
CA GLY A 11 -9.59 -3.54 10.84
C GLY A 11 -9.10 -4.77 10.09
N ILE A 12 -8.47 -4.51 8.95
CA ILE A 12 -7.63 -5.42 8.19
C ILE A 12 -6.20 -4.87 8.31
N ALA A 13 -5.17 -5.72 8.19
CA ALA A 13 -3.77 -5.32 8.20
C ALA A 13 -3.40 -4.38 9.38
N TYR A 14 -3.55 -4.87 10.61
CA TYR A 14 -3.19 -4.14 11.84
C TYR A 14 -3.95 -2.82 12.06
N ASP A 15 -5.20 -2.74 11.61
CA ASP A 15 -6.04 -1.53 11.63
C ASP A 15 -5.54 -0.36 10.75
N SER A 16 -4.72 -0.62 9.74
CA SER A 16 -4.15 0.42 8.89
C SER A 16 -5.22 1.26 8.19
N THR A 17 -6.22 0.64 7.57
CA THR A 17 -7.31 1.36 6.87
C THR A 17 -8.10 2.26 7.81
N ARG A 18 -8.36 1.78 9.05
CA ARG A 18 -9.02 2.57 10.09
C ARG A 18 -8.15 3.73 10.55
N PHE A 19 -6.86 3.50 10.68
CA PHE A 19 -5.91 4.56 11.00
C PHE A 19 -5.88 5.64 9.91
N PHE A 20 -5.82 5.24 8.63
CA PHE A 20 -5.82 6.17 7.49
C PHE A 20 -7.11 6.99 7.42
N SER A 21 -8.27 6.34 7.54
CA SER A 21 -9.55 7.06 7.56
C SER A 21 -9.62 8.06 8.71
N SER A 22 -9.13 7.68 9.90
CA SER A 22 -9.09 8.57 11.08
C SER A 22 -8.17 9.78 10.85
N CYS A 23 -7.00 9.58 10.24
CA CYS A 23 -6.06 10.66 9.93
C CYS A 23 -6.61 11.59 8.85
N LEU A 24 -7.20 11.02 7.79
CA LEU A 24 -7.84 11.80 6.73
C LEU A 24 -9.01 12.63 7.26
N GLY A 25 -9.90 12.01 8.05
CA GLY A 25 -11.05 12.72 8.61
C GLY A 25 -10.66 13.89 9.49
N LYS A 26 -9.68 13.70 10.39
CA LYS A 26 -9.13 14.80 11.20
C LYS A 26 -8.52 15.91 10.33
N ALA A 27 -7.83 15.55 9.25
CA ALA A 27 -7.25 16.53 8.33
C ALA A 27 -8.34 17.31 7.58
N LEU A 28 -9.43 16.66 7.18
CA LEU A 28 -10.60 17.29 6.57
C LEU A 28 -11.31 18.23 7.56
N GLU A 29 -11.51 17.79 8.80
CA GLU A 29 -12.08 18.63 9.87
C GLU A 29 -11.25 19.88 10.11
N ASN A 30 -9.91 19.73 10.20
CA ASN A 30 -8.97 20.85 10.32
C ASN A 30 -8.99 21.80 9.10
N ALA A 31 -9.36 21.28 7.92
CA ALA A 31 -9.54 22.07 6.70
C ALA A 31 -10.96 22.66 6.57
N GLY A 32 -11.80 22.59 7.61
CA GLY A 32 -13.14 23.18 7.67
C GLY A 32 -14.21 22.37 6.95
N VAL A 33 -14.03 21.05 6.85
CA VAL A 33 -15.06 20.10 6.34
C VAL A 33 -15.80 19.48 7.52
N GLU A 34 -17.11 19.36 7.43
CA GLU A 34 -17.91 18.58 8.37
C GLU A 34 -17.77 17.09 8.03
N VAL A 35 -17.25 16.29 8.98
CA VAL A 35 -17.06 14.83 8.77
C VAL A 35 -18.11 14.07 9.59
N THR A 36 -18.95 13.32 8.89
CA THR A 36 -19.85 12.33 9.48
C THR A 36 -19.17 10.96 9.45
N TRP A 37 -19.15 10.27 10.59
CA TRP A 37 -18.48 8.98 10.71
C TRP A 37 -19.50 7.84 10.75
N PHE A 38 -19.24 6.78 10.00
CA PHE A 38 -19.91 5.49 10.15
C PHE A 38 -18.87 4.43 10.54
N ASP A 39 -18.95 3.95 11.78
CA ASP A 39 -17.99 3.03 12.38
C ASP A 39 -18.58 1.63 12.53
N PHE A 40 -18.17 0.66 11.72
CA PHE A 40 -18.62 -0.74 11.77
C PHE A 40 -18.26 -1.50 13.05
N ARG A 41 -17.48 -0.92 13.96
CA ARG A 41 -17.30 -1.47 15.33
C ARG A 41 -18.45 -1.11 16.27
N ARG A 42 -19.18 -0.05 15.94
CA ARG A 42 -20.26 0.51 16.77
C ARG A 42 -21.63 0.40 16.11
N GLN A 43 -21.65 0.33 14.80
CA GLN A 43 -22.83 0.35 13.95
C GLN A 43 -22.89 -0.93 13.12
N THR A 44 -24.08 -1.38 12.83
CA THR A 44 -24.36 -2.62 12.10
C THR A 44 -24.75 -2.33 10.64
N MET A 45 -24.85 -3.38 9.82
CA MET A 45 -25.39 -3.25 8.45
C MET A 45 -26.81 -2.65 8.45
N LYS A 46 -27.59 -2.89 9.49
CA LYS A 46 -28.94 -2.33 9.65
C LYS A 46 -28.93 -0.80 9.82
N ASP A 47 -27.87 -0.27 10.43
CA ASP A 47 -27.72 1.18 10.62
C ASP A 47 -27.35 1.90 9.31
N LEU A 48 -26.89 1.18 8.27
CA LEU A 48 -26.66 1.74 6.95
C LEU A 48 -27.94 2.28 6.30
N GLU A 49 -29.08 1.64 6.55
CA GLU A 49 -30.37 2.07 6.00
C GLU A 49 -30.72 3.51 6.41
N ALA A 50 -30.28 3.93 7.61
CA ALA A 50 -30.49 5.29 8.09
C ALA A 50 -29.73 6.35 7.27
N LEU A 51 -28.77 5.96 6.45
CA LEU A 51 -28.04 6.84 5.53
C LEU A 51 -28.78 7.04 4.19
N CYS A 52 -29.74 6.18 3.86
CA CYS A 52 -30.54 6.32 2.64
C CYS A 52 -31.30 7.65 2.64
N GLY A 53 -31.26 8.35 1.51
CA GLY A 53 -31.86 9.68 1.34
C GLY A 53 -31.06 10.84 1.94
N GLN A 54 -30.00 10.59 2.71
CA GLN A 54 -29.12 11.65 3.19
C GLN A 54 -28.22 12.19 2.06
N SER A 55 -27.89 13.48 2.17
CA SER A 55 -27.01 14.18 1.21
C SER A 55 -25.67 14.49 1.82
N PHE A 56 -24.61 14.23 1.05
CA PHE A 56 -23.22 14.59 1.36
C PHE A 56 -22.53 15.13 0.11
N ASP A 57 -21.48 15.93 0.28
CA ASP A 57 -20.61 16.33 -0.84
C ASP A 57 -19.73 15.17 -1.33
N ALA A 58 -19.44 14.19 -0.46
CA ALA A 58 -18.84 12.91 -0.82
C ALA A 58 -19.06 11.84 0.25
N VAL A 59 -18.95 10.60 -0.21
CA VAL A 59 -18.78 9.41 0.63
C VAL A 59 -17.42 8.81 0.31
N ILE A 60 -16.57 8.56 1.31
CA ILE A 60 -15.22 8.00 1.11
C ILE A 60 -15.05 6.76 1.98
N ASP A 61 -14.50 5.69 1.40
CA ASP A 61 -14.12 4.48 2.12
C ASP A 61 -12.84 3.86 1.54
N TYR A 62 -12.03 3.25 2.41
CA TYR A 62 -10.76 2.63 2.03
C TYR A 62 -10.96 1.14 1.73
N ASN A 63 -10.46 0.68 0.56
CA ASN A 63 -10.59 -0.72 0.11
C ASN A 63 -12.03 -1.25 0.26
N SER A 64 -13.00 -0.42 -0.12
CA SER A 64 -14.41 -0.62 0.16
C SER A 64 -14.99 -1.88 -0.47
N LYS A 65 -15.80 -2.56 0.32
CA LYS A 65 -16.69 -3.64 -0.15
C LYS A 65 -18.14 -3.16 -0.32
N LEU A 66 -18.42 -1.91 0.03
CA LEU A 66 -19.77 -1.32 -0.07
C LEU A 66 -20.36 -1.26 -1.47
N PRO A 67 -19.56 -1.18 -2.58
CA PRO A 67 -20.14 -1.29 -3.91
C PRO A 67 -21.00 -2.54 -4.11
N GLY A 68 -20.60 -3.68 -3.51
CA GLY A 68 -21.37 -4.92 -3.56
C GLY A 68 -22.54 -5.02 -2.58
N ALA A 69 -22.75 -4.00 -1.71
CA ALA A 69 -23.88 -4.00 -0.77
C ALA A 69 -25.17 -3.63 -1.50
N VAL A 70 -26.22 -4.44 -1.30
CA VAL A 70 -27.56 -4.23 -1.89
C VAL A 70 -28.62 -4.14 -0.79
N LEU A 71 -29.67 -3.39 -1.06
CA LEU A 71 -30.87 -3.36 -0.24
C LEU A 71 -31.79 -4.57 -0.53
N ASP A 72 -32.85 -4.73 0.23
CA ASP A 72 -33.80 -5.85 0.11
C ASP A 72 -34.46 -5.93 -1.28
N ASP A 73 -34.56 -4.81 -2.00
CA ASP A 73 -35.07 -4.74 -3.36
C ASP A 73 -34.02 -5.09 -4.43
N GLY A 74 -32.76 -5.41 -4.02
CA GLY A 74 -31.66 -5.77 -4.90
C GLY A 74 -30.93 -4.56 -5.51
N THR A 75 -31.28 -3.33 -5.15
CA THR A 75 -30.59 -2.12 -5.63
C THR A 75 -29.32 -1.82 -4.84
N PRO A 76 -28.25 -1.27 -5.46
CA PRO A 76 -27.01 -0.94 -4.75
C PRO A 76 -27.27 0.10 -3.65
N PHE A 77 -26.88 -0.21 -2.42
CA PHE A 77 -27.02 0.67 -1.26
C PHE A 77 -26.46 2.08 -1.50
N LEU A 78 -25.27 2.19 -2.11
CA LEU A 78 -24.62 3.47 -2.34
C LEU A 78 -25.39 4.41 -3.28
N ASN A 79 -26.25 3.90 -4.15
CA ASN A 79 -27.13 4.72 -5.00
C ASN A 79 -28.26 5.41 -4.21
N HIS A 80 -28.53 4.95 -2.99
CA HIS A 80 -29.53 5.58 -2.10
C HIS A 80 -28.97 6.71 -1.24
N ILE A 81 -27.66 6.96 -1.29
CA ILE A 81 -27.03 8.13 -0.68
C ILE A 81 -26.84 9.20 -1.74
N GLN A 82 -27.35 10.42 -1.48
CA GLN A 82 -27.21 11.53 -2.44
C GLN A 82 -25.81 12.13 -2.37
N ALA A 83 -24.82 11.41 -2.92
CA ALA A 83 -23.41 11.82 -2.91
C ALA A 83 -22.59 11.07 -3.95
N PRO A 84 -21.48 11.64 -4.47
CA PRO A 84 -20.45 10.87 -5.14
C PRO A 84 -19.76 9.92 -4.14
N PHE A 85 -19.55 8.67 -4.56
CA PHE A 85 -18.82 7.68 -3.78
C PHE A 85 -17.40 7.54 -4.28
N TYR A 86 -16.42 7.73 -3.42
CA TYR A 86 -14.99 7.55 -3.67
C TYR A 86 -14.47 6.30 -2.97
N ASN A 87 -14.11 5.27 -3.73
CA ASN A 87 -13.40 4.10 -3.21
C ASN A 87 -11.90 4.38 -3.23
N TYR A 88 -11.28 4.53 -2.08
CA TYR A 88 -9.84 4.75 -1.97
C TYR A 88 -9.13 3.40 -1.86
N ILE A 89 -8.63 2.88 -2.98
CA ILE A 89 -7.97 1.58 -3.04
C ILE A 89 -6.47 1.69 -2.79
N LEU A 90 -5.97 0.81 -1.92
CA LEU A 90 -4.59 0.79 -1.43
C LEU A 90 -3.75 -0.33 -2.04
N ASP A 91 -4.41 -1.25 -2.74
CA ASP A 91 -3.81 -2.41 -3.38
C ASP A 91 -4.01 -2.35 -4.89
N HIS A 92 -3.40 -3.30 -5.61
CA HIS A 92 -3.61 -3.40 -7.06
C HIS A 92 -5.11 -3.59 -7.37
N PRO A 93 -5.66 -2.89 -8.40
CA PRO A 93 -7.09 -2.97 -8.76
C PRO A 93 -7.60 -4.40 -9.03
N VAL A 94 -6.73 -5.31 -9.40
CA VAL A 94 -7.07 -6.72 -9.62
C VAL A 94 -7.72 -7.37 -8.42
N TYR A 95 -7.33 -6.98 -7.20
CA TYR A 95 -7.93 -7.49 -5.95
C TYR A 95 -9.32 -6.93 -5.68
N HIS A 96 -9.67 -5.84 -6.36
CA HIS A 96 -10.93 -5.12 -6.21
C HIS A 96 -11.90 -5.33 -7.38
N HIS A 97 -11.59 -6.25 -8.31
CA HIS A 97 -12.36 -6.46 -9.53
C HIS A 97 -13.88 -6.55 -9.27
N ALA A 98 -14.29 -7.36 -8.30
CA ALA A 98 -15.71 -7.53 -7.98
C ALA A 98 -16.38 -6.19 -7.61
N ASN A 99 -15.74 -5.36 -6.79
CA ASN A 99 -16.27 -4.07 -6.36
C ASN A 99 -16.16 -3.00 -7.45
N LEU A 100 -15.09 -3.01 -8.24
CA LEU A 100 -14.91 -2.10 -9.36
C LEU A 100 -15.87 -2.38 -10.52
N SER A 101 -16.37 -3.60 -10.65
CA SER A 101 -17.32 -4.01 -11.70
C SER A 101 -18.77 -3.62 -11.40
N VAL A 102 -19.07 -3.18 -10.17
CA VAL A 102 -20.44 -2.77 -9.82
C VAL A 102 -20.78 -1.45 -10.47
N LEU A 103 -21.97 -1.40 -11.11
CA LEU A 103 -22.50 -0.19 -11.75
C LEU A 103 -23.19 0.68 -10.70
N LEU A 104 -22.48 1.70 -10.20
CA LEU A 104 -23.04 2.75 -9.36
C LEU A 104 -23.29 4.03 -10.16
N GLU A 105 -24.30 4.80 -9.77
CA GLU A 105 -24.66 6.04 -10.48
C GLU A 105 -23.58 7.12 -10.39
N ASN A 106 -22.86 7.17 -9.26
CA ASN A 106 -21.85 8.20 -9.01
C ASN A 106 -20.58 7.63 -8.37
N TYR A 107 -19.90 6.76 -9.13
CA TYR A 107 -18.73 6.01 -8.69
C TYR A 107 -17.44 6.69 -9.11
N HIS A 108 -16.57 6.95 -8.14
CA HIS A 108 -15.22 7.49 -8.32
C HIS A 108 -14.21 6.62 -7.58
N VAL A 109 -12.96 6.64 -8.02
CA VAL A 109 -11.88 5.88 -7.37
C VAL A 109 -10.69 6.80 -7.10
N ILE A 110 -10.08 6.62 -5.94
CA ILE A 110 -8.75 7.13 -5.62
C ILE A 110 -7.84 5.91 -5.52
N CYS A 111 -6.69 5.92 -6.16
CA CYS A 111 -5.67 4.86 -6.08
C CYS A 111 -4.29 5.47 -5.79
N ILE A 112 -3.33 4.65 -5.40
CA ILE A 112 -2.03 5.12 -4.90
C ILE A 112 -0.90 5.00 -5.92
N ASP A 113 -1.21 4.57 -7.15
CA ASP A 113 -0.23 4.31 -8.21
C ASP A 113 -0.83 4.70 -9.58
N ASP A 114 -0.03 5.36 -10.43
CA ASP A 114 -0.50 5.84 -11.74
C ASP A 114 -0.80 4.72 -12.74
N ASP A 115 -0.14 3.58 -12.63
CA ASP A 115 -0.45 2.43 -13.49
C ASP A 115 -1.78 1.79 -13.06
N HIS A 116 -2.10 1.81 -11.76
CA HIS A 116 -3.42 1.45 -11.26
C HIS A 116 -4.52 2.38 -11.80
N ASN A 117 -4.25 3.69 -11.86
CA ASN A 117 -5.18 4.66 -12.46
C ASN A 117 -5.45 4.32 -13.93
N LYS A 118 -4.40 4.11 -14.72
CA LYS A 118 -4.51 3.72 -16.14
C LYS A 118 -5.30 2.42 -16.31
N TYR A 119 -5.04 1.42 -15.44
CA TYR A 119 -5.76 0.15 -15.46
C TYR A 119 -7.25 0.36 -15.20
N ILE A 120 -7.62 1.08 -14.15
CA ILE A 120 -9.02 1.33 -13.79
C ILE A 120 -9.73 2.12 -14.89
N SER A 121 -9.13 3.22 -15.33
CA SER A 121 -9.71 4.08 -16.39
C SER A 121 -9.96 3.33 -17.70
N LYS A 122 -9.10 2.37 -18.01
CA LYS A 122 -9.23 1.55 -19.24
C LYS A 122 -10.29 0.46 -19.13
N TRP A 123 -10.35 -0.23 -17.98
CA TRP A 123 -11.11 -1.46 -17.87
C TRP A 123 -12.46 -1.32 -17.14
N TYR A 124 -12.68 -0.18 -16.48
CA TYR A 124 -13.94 0.13 -15.77
C TYR A 124 -14.48 1.50 -16.22
N PRO A 125 -14.88 1.65 -17.49
CA PRO A 125 -15.26 2.94 -18.08
C PRO A 125 -16.52 3.57 -17.48
N HIS A 126 -17.28 2.83 -16.65
CA HIS A 126 -18.43 3.35 -15.89
C HIS A 126 -18.00 4.15 -14.66
N ILE A 127 -16.75 4.04 -14.23
CA ILE A 127 -16.20 4.86 -13.11
C ILE A 127 -15.94 6.27 -13.65
N LYS A 128 -16.60 7.26 -13.03
CA LYS A 128 -16.66 8.64 -13.55
C LYS A 128 -15.33 9.37 -13.50
N SER A 129 -14.53 9.14 -12.45
CA SER A 129 -13.17 9.66 -12.37
C SER A 129 -12.27 8.71 -11.56
N VAL A 130 -10.99 8.71 -11.93
CA VAL A 130 -9.94 8.01 -11.21
C VAL A 130 -8.83 9.01 -10.87
N HIS A 131 -8.46 9.09 -9.61
CA HIS A 131 -7.45 9.99 -9.11
C HIS A 131 -6.28 9.21 -8.53
N THR A 132 -5.05 9.65 -8.79
CA THR A 132 -3.86 9.10 -8.13
C THR A 132 -3.50 9.98 -6.94
N LEU A 133 -3.46 9.39 -5.74
CA LEU A 133 -3.12 10.08 -4.51
C LEU A 133 -2.48 9.11 -3.53
N SER A 134 -1.21 9.32 -3.17
CA SER A 134 -0.53 8.49 -2.17
C SER A 134 -1.21 8.59 -0.81
N VAL A 135 -1.11 7.54 0.01
CA VAL A 135 -1.55 7.61 1.41
C VAL A 135 -0.77 8.70 2.15
N GLY A 136 -1.44 9.49 2.96
CA GLY A 136 -0.81 10.57 3.70
C GLY A 136 0.22 10.05 4.72
N ALA A 137 1.35 10.72 4.79
CA ALA A 137 2.32 10.49 5.86
C ALA A 137 1.75 10.93 7.22
N ALA A 138 1.93 10.08 8.23
CA ALA A 138 1.47 10.33 9.59
C ALA A 138 2.66 10.52 10.55
N LYS A 139 2.50 11.44 11.49
CA LYS A 139 3.46 11.64 12.59
C LYS A 139 3.18 10.63 13.70
N ALA A 140 4.24 10.03 14.23
CA ALA A 140 4.14 9.24 15.47
C ALA A 140 3.75 10.16 16.65
N GLU A 141 2.91 9.64 17.55
CA GLU A 141 2.50 10.40 18.75
C GLU A 141 3.68 10.68 19.70
N ASN A 142 4.60 9.71 19.79
CA ASN A 142 5.81 9.80 20.59
C ASN A 142 7.00 10.11 19.66
N ALA A 143 7.12 11.36 19.21
CA ALA A 143 8.26 11.75 18.41
C ALA A 143 9.56 11.66 19.23
N VAL A 144 10.61 11.07 18.64
CA VAL A 144 11.96 11.06 19.24
C VAL A 144 12.45 12.50 19.37
N LYS A 145 12.81 12.90 20.56
CA LYS A 145 13.18 14.30 20.89
C LYS A 145 14.55 14.71 20.37
N SER A 146 15.38 13.75 19.94
CA SER A 146 16.75 14.02 19.47
C SER A 146 17.23 12.89 18.56
N GLU A 147 17.95 13.25 17.50
CA GLU A 147 18.61 12.33 16.57
C GLU A 147 19.55 11.32 17.27
N GLN A 148 20.18 11.73 18.37
CA GLN A 148 21.08 10.90 19.18
C GLN A 148 20.38 9.73 19.89
N HIS A 149 19.04 9.70 19.92
CA HIS A 149 18.28 8.64 20.61
C HIS A 149 17.62 7.66 19.64
N ARG A 150 17.95 7.71 18.34
CA ARG A 150 17.42 6.73 17.39
C ARG A 150 18.12 5.39 17.55
N LYS A 151 17.33 4.34 17.52
CA LYS A 151 17.83 2.96 17.54
C LYS A 151 18.62 2.70 16.28
N GLU A 152 19.87 2.30 16.45
CA GLU A 152 20.75 1.90 15.36
C GLU A 152 20.20 0.67 14.59
N GLY A 153 20.75 0.45 13.40
CA GLY A 153 20.36 -0.64 12.52
C GLY A 153 19.09 -0.35 11.73
N ILE A 154 18.58 -1.40 11.11
CA ILE A 154 17.52 -1.35 10.13
C ILE A 154 16.24 -1.92 10.73
N LEU A 155 15.10 -1.22 10.56
CA LEU A 155 13.79 -1.72 10.92
C LEU A 155 13.04 -2.17 9.66
N PHE A 156 12.40 -3.33 9.70
CA PHE A 156 11.46 -3.77 8.67
C PHE A 156 10.10 -4.13 9.28
N PRO A 157 9.11 -3.22 9.22
CA PRO A 157 7.77 -3.45 9.75
C PRO A 157 6.85 -4.02 8.67
N ALA A 158 6.77 -5.35 8.55
CA ALA A 158 5.87 -6.01 7.59
C ALA A 158 5.61 -7.46 8.00
N THR A 159 4.41 -7.98 7.67
CA THR A 159 4.08 -9.39 7.79
C THR A 159 4.98 -10.23 6.87
N TYR A 160 5.43 -11.37 7.38
CA TYR A 160 6.05 -12.40 6.54
C TYR A 160 5.01 -13.07 5.65
N LEU A 161 5.36 -13.22 4.41
CA LEU A 161 4.63 -14.02 3.43
C LEU A 161 5.58 -15.10 2.95
N ASN A 162 5.26 -16.37 3.22
CA ASN A 162 6.09 -17.47 2.78
C ASN A 162 5.89 -17.71 1.26
N PRO A 163 6.90 -17.49 0.42
CA PRO A 163 6.73 -17.68 -1.03
C PRO A 163 6.41 -19.13 -1.41
N ARG A 164 6.82 -20.13 -0.61
CA ARG A 164 6.52 -21.53 -0.86
C ARG A 164 5.02 -21.82 -0.82
N ASP A 165 4.31 -21.23 0.16
CA ASP A 165 2.86 -21.44 0.29
C ASP A 165 2.13 -20.93 -0.97
N TYR A 166 2.53 -19.79 -1.51
CA TYR A 166 1.93 -19.25 -2.73
C TYR A 166 2.31 -20.05 -3.98
N TYR A 167 3.53 -20.58 -4.05
CA TYR A 167 3.92 -21.46 -5.14
C TYR A 167 3.13 -22.77 -5.11
N GLU A 168 2.90 -23.33 -3.93
CA GLU A 168 2.05 -24.51 -3.75
C GLU A 168 0.61 -24.24 -4.19
N LEU A 169 0.04 -23.07 -3.85
CA LEU A 169 -1.27 -22.64 -4.34
C LEU A 169 -1.30 -22.55 -5.88
N ILE A 170 -0.25 -22.01 -6.51
CA ILE A 170 -0.14 -21.95 -7.96
C ILE A 170 -0.10 -23.35 -8.56
N THR A 171 0.66 -24.27 -7.97
CA THR A 171 0.78 -25.65 -8.48
C THR A 171 -0.46 -26.50 -8.24
N ALA A 172 -1.32 -26.11 -7.30
CA ALA A 172 -2.61 -26.74 -7.04
C ALA A 172 -3.75 -26.24 -7.94
N LEU A 173 -3.53 -25.20 -8.75
CA LEU A 173 -4.53 -24.74 -9.71
C LEU A 173 -4.81 -25.80 -10.78
N PRO A 174 -6.02 -25.79 -11.39
CA PRO A 174 -6.28 -26.59 -12.60
C PRO A 174 -5.26 -26.30 -13.71
N ASP A 175 -4.88 -27.29 -14.51
CA ASP A 175 -3.76 -27.22 -15.47
C ASP A 175 -3.80 -25.95 -16.37
N SER A 176 -4.98 -25.59 -16.88
CA SER A 176 -5.13 -24.41 -17.74
C SER A 176 -4.82 -23.11 -16.97
N MET A 177 -5.33 -22.97 -15.75
CA MET A 177 -5.08 -21.79 -14.92
C MET A 177 -3.63 -21.75 -14.43
N GLN A 178 -3.09 -22.92 -14.03
CA GLN A 178 -1.69 -23.06 -13.62
C GLN A 178 -0.74 -22.60 -14.73
N LYS A 179 -1.03 -23.00 -16.00
CA LYS A 179 -0.24 -22.60 -17.18
C LYS A 179 -0.19 -21.08 -17.32
N TYR A 180 -1.34 -20.41 -17.24
CA TYR A 180 -1.40 -18.94 -17.36
C TYR A 180 -0.72 -18.23 -16.19
N THR A 181 -0.97 -18.68 -14.96
CA THR A 181 -0.37 -18.08 -13.77
C THR A 181 1.14 -18.23 -13.77
N LYS A 182 1.69 -19.38 -14.21
CA LYS A 182 3.13 -19.57 -14.37
C LYS A 182 3.71 -18.69 -15.46
N ALA A 183 3.05 -18.54 -16.60
CA ALA A 183 3.51 -17.66 -17.67
C ALA A 183 3.55 -16.18 -17.21
N VAL A 184 2.53 -15.72 -16.47
CA VAL A 184 2.54 -14.37 -15.87
C VAL A 184 3.68 -14.24 -14.86
N LEU A 185 3.90 -15.26 -14.02
CA LEU A 185 4.99 -15.28 -13.06
C LEU A 185 6.36 -15.22 -13.75
N ASP A 186 6.56 -15.98 -14.82
CA ASP A 186 7.82 -15.98 -15.58
C ASP A 186 8.12 -14.60 -16.18
N CYS A 187 7.10 -13.89 -16.69
CA CYS A 187 7.26 -12.50 -17.13
C CYS A 187 7.71 -11.57 -16.00
N LEU A 188 7.07 -11.65 -14.83
CA LEU A 188 7.40 -10.83 -13.66
C LEU A 188 8.79 -11.11 -13.08
N LEU A 189 9.26 -12.36 -13.15
CA LEU A 189 10.57 -12.76 -12.66
C LEU A 189 11.70 -12.46 -13.66
N SER A 190 11.38 -12.40 -14.96
CA SER A 190 12.36 -12.07 -16.00
C SER A 190 12.65 -10.57 -16.10
N ASP A 191 11.71 -9.72 -15.68
CA ASP A 191 11.85 -8.26 -15.69
C ASP A 191 11.23 -7.67 -14.41
N THR A 192 12.07 -7.21 -13.50
CA THR A 192 11.66 -6.60 -12.23
C THR A 192 10.98 -5.24 -12.41
N HIS A 193 11.05 -4.62 -13.60
CA HIS A 193 10.34 -3.39 -13.92
C HIS A 193 8.96 -3.65 -14.53
N CYS A 194 8.67 -4.88 -14.92
CA CYS A 194 7.36 -5.25 -15.47
C CYS A 194 6.26 -5.10 -14.41
N THR A 195 5.15 -4.46 -14.78
CA THR A 195 3.95 -4.40 -13.93
C THR A 195 3.16 -5.70 -14.05
N PHE A 196 2.36 -6.02 -13.03
CA PHE A 196 1.49 -7.21 -13.08
C PHE A 196 0.53 -7.17 -14.27
N GLU A 197 -0.09 -6.03 -14.53
CA GLU A 197 -1.02 -5.89 -15.66
C GLU A 197 -0.32 -6.01 -17.02
N ALA A 198 0.94 -5.57 -17.14
CA ALA A 198 1.71 -5.73 -18.38
C ALA A 198 2.05 -7.21 -18.61
N ALA A 199 2.52 -7.92 -17.60
CA ALA A 199 2.77 -9.35 -17.64
C ALA A 199 1.50 -10.15 -17.97
N ALA A 200 0.41 -9.86 -17.26
CA ALA A 200 -0.88 -10.49 -17.52
C ALA A 200 -1.39 -10.21 -18.94
N MET A 201 -1.22 -8.98 -19.44
CA MET A 201 -1.63 -8.60 -20.81
C MET A 201 -0.81 -9.30 -21.86
N GLN A 202 0.50 -9.49 -21.64
CA GLN A 202 1.33 -10.24 -22.57
C GLN A 202 0.82 -11.67 -22.72
N VAL A 203 0.62 -12.38 -21.59
CA VAL A 203 0.10 -13.76 -21.58
C VAL A 203 -1.31 -13.83 -22.17
N TYR A 204 -2.19 -12.86 -21.82
CA TYR A 204 -3.56 -12.80 -22.34
C TYR A 204 -3.61 -12.72 -23.89
N LYS A 205 -2.67 -12.03 -24.51
CA LYS A 205 -2.58 -11.92 -25.98
C LYS A 205 -2.03 -13.18 -26.66
N GLU A 206 -1.23 -13.96 -25.94
CA GLU A 206 -0.66 -15.22 -26.47
C GLU A 206 -1.67 -16.37 -26.48
N TYR A 207 -2.67 -16.32 -25.59
CA TYR A 207 -3.61 -17.40 -25.41
C TYR A 207 -5.05 -16.92 -25.65
N ASP A 208 -5.82 -17.72 -26.37
CA ASP A 208 -7.28 -17.54 -26.43
C ASP A 208 -7.90 -18.04 -25.11
N THR A 209 -8.14 -17.12 -24.20
CA THR A 209 -8.61 -17.43 -22.84
C THR A 209 -10.13 -17.49 -22.74
N GLY A 210 -10.87 -16.97 -23.73
CA GLY A 210 -12.32 -16.82 -23.70
C GLY A 210 -12.86 -15.91 -22.58
N MET A 211 -11.99 -15.19 -21.87
CA MET A 211 -12.34 -14.31 -20.74
C MET A 211 -12.12 -12.84 -21.09
N ALA A 212 -12.85 -11.93 -20.43
CA ALA A 212 -12.48 -10.52 -20.41
C ALA A 212 -11.16 -10.32 -19.65
N PHE A 213 -10.31 -9.39 -20.09
CA PHE A 213 -8.99 -9.19 -19.49
C PHE A 213 -9.00 -8.96 -17.96
N PRO A 214 -9.90 -8.15 -17.36
CA PRO A 214 -9.93 -7.99 -15.91
C PRO A 214 -10.19 -9.30 -15.15
N VAL A 215 -11.04 -10.18 -15.69
CA VAL A 215 -11.31 -11.50 -15.12
C VAL A 215 -10.07 -12.40 -15.23
N PHE A 216 -9.41 -12.37 -16.41
CA PHE A 216 -8.14 -13.09 -16.59
C PHE A 216 -7.06 -12.59 -15.61
N ALA A 217 -6.88 -11.29 -15.52
CA ALA A 217 -5.90 -10.71 -14.59
C ALA A 217 -6.21 -11.11 -13.14
N GLN A 218 -7.49 -11.00 -12.72
CA GLN A 218 -7.89 -11.44 -11.38
C GLN A 218 -7.61 -12.93 -11.14
N SER A 219 -7.89 -13.81 -12.10
CA SER A 219 -7.67 -15.24 -11.92
C SER A 219 -6.19 -15.63 -11.79
N ASN A 220 -5.28 -14.73 -12.18
CA ASN A 220 -3.82 -14.93 -12.10
C ASN A 220 -3.12 -14.13 -10.97
N PHE A 221 -3.89 -13.55 -10.03
CA PHE A 221 -3.36 -12.69 -8.95
C PHE A 221 -2.31 -13.40 -8.07
N LEU A 222 -2.31 -14.72 -7.99
CA LEU A 222 -1.33 -15.49 -7.22
C LEU A 222 0.10 -15.24 -7.69
N ALA A 223 0.31 -14.93 -8.99
CA ALA A 223 1.63 -14.57 -9.49
C ALA A 223 2.17 -13.27 -8.83
N ASP A 224 1.31 -12.25 -8.67
CA ASP A 224 1.68 -11.01 -7.98
C ASP A 224 1.97 -11.26 -6.49
N VAL A 225 1.13 -12.01 -5.79
CA VAL A 225 1.36 -12.33 -4.37
C VAL A 225 2.66 -13.11 -4.17
N TYR A 226 2.94 -14.08 -5.03
CA TYR A 226 4.19 -14.83 -4.98
C TYR A 226 5.42 -13.92 -5.16
N VAL A 227 5.39 -13.03 -6.15
CA VAL A 227 6.51 -12.09 -6.43
C VAL A 227 6.75 -11.17 -5.23
N ARG A 228 5.68 -10.65 -4.61
CA ARG A 228 5.78 -9.86 -3.38
C ARG A 228 6.44 -10.62 -2.24
N ALA A 229 6.02 -11.86 -2.03
CA ALA A 229 6.57 -12.73 -0.99
C ALA A 229 8.05 -13.02 -1.25
N LEU A 230 8.39 -13.41 -2.48
CA LEU A 230 9.75 -13.77 -2.90
C LEU A 230 10.73 -12.59 -2.74
N TYR A 231 10.36 -11.41 -3.22
CA TYR A 231 11.26 -10.25 -3.11
C TYR A 231 11.41 -9.76 -1.68
N ARG A 232 10.35 -9.82 -0.87
CA ARG A 232 10.48 -9.53 0.58
C ARG A 232 11.47 -10.45 1.26
N GLU A 233 11.38 -11.76 1.02
CA GLU A 233 12.30 -12.74 1.60
C GLU A 233 13.74 -12.48 1.13
N ARG A 234 13.98 -12.36 -0.18
CA ARG A 234 15.32 -12.11 -0.76
C ARG A 234 15.96 -10.82 -0.25
N VAL A 235 15.20 -9.73 -0.17
CA VAL A 235 15.70 -8.45 0.33
C VAL A 235 16.03 -8.51 1.82
N LEU A 236 15.20 -9.18 2.62
CA LEU A 236 15.47 -9.39 4.05
C LEU A 236 16.72 -10.27 4.26
N GLU A 237 16.87 -11.35 3.50
CA GLU A 237 18.09 -12.16 3.54
C GLU A 237 19.33 -11.35 3.18
N ALA A 238 19.25 -10.53 2.15
CA ALA A 238 20.36 -9.66 1.75
C ALA A 238 20.68 -8.64 2.86
N ALA A 239 19.66 -8.02 3.47
CA ALA A 239 19.84 -7.14 4.60
C ALA A 239 20.49 -7.86 5.80
N ALA A 240 20.07 -9.07 6.12
CA ALA A 240 20.68 -9.89 7.18
C ALA A 240 22.14 -10.25 6.85
N LYS A 241 22.47 -10.56 5.59
CA LYS A 241 23.85 -10.87 5.12
C LYS A 241 24.79 -9.67 5.23
N SER A 242 24.31 -8.43 5.39
CA SER A 242 25.18 -7.27 5.65
C SER A 242 25.90 -7.35 6.99
N GLY A 243 25.43 -8.16 7.93
CA GLY A 243 25.91 -8.22 9.31
C GLY A 243 25.41 -7.08 10.22
N LEU A 244 24.74 -6.07 9.66
CA LEU A 244 24.13 -4.98 10.41
C LEU A 244 22.94 -5.48 11.22
N SER A 245 22.64 -4.81 12.35
CA SER A 245 21.46 -5.13 13.17
C SER A 245 20.18 -4.89 12.36
N VAL A 246 19.34 -5.94 12.23
CA VAL A 246 18.04 -5.87 11.57
C VAL A 246 16.95 -6.25 12.59
N ARG A 247 16.00 -5.36 12.78
CA ARG A 247 14.81 -5.58 13.60
C ARG A 247 13.61 -5.74 12.70
N ILE A 248 12.87 -6.82 12.84
CA ILE A 248 11.66 -7.10 12.06
C ILE A 248 10.49 -7.29 13.00
N PHE A 249 9.31 -6.87 12.60
CA PHE A 249 8.06 -7.23 13.28
C PHE A 249 6.93 -7.46 12.28
N GLY A 250 6.04 -8.34 12.67
CA GLY A 250 4.92 -8.80 11.87
C GLY A 250 4.57 -10.23 12.23
N GLU A 251 3.56 -10.76 11.58
CA GLU A 251 3.16 -12.16 11.76
C GLU A 251 4.05 -13.12 10.98
N LYS A 252 4.07 -14.38 11.41
CA LYS A 252 4.61 -15.55 10.71
C LYS A 252 6.13 -15.62 10.51
N TYR A 253 6.91 -14.74 11.12
CA TYR A 253 8.39 -14.84 11.01
C TYR A 253 8.98 -16.12 11.61
N GLN A 254 8.26 -16.81 12.50
CA GLN A 254 8.64 -18.14 12.98
C GLN A 254 8.65 -19.21 11.87
N GLU A 255 8.03 -18.96 10.72
CA GLU A 255 8.01 -19.84 9.54
C GLU A 255 9.19 -19.56 8.59
N SER A 256 9.99 -18.53 8.89
CA SER A 256 11.10 -18.05 8.06
C SER A 256 12.45 -18.38 8.66
N SER A 257 13.44 -18.73 7.83
CA SER A 257 14.84 -18.87 8.22
C SER A 257 15.53 -17.52 8.54
N ILE A 258 14.89 -16.40 8.24
CA ILE A 258 15.44 -15.05 8.50
C ILE A 258 15.76 -14.82 9.97
N GLY A 259 14.94 -15.37 10.88
CA GLY A 259 15.17 -15.27 12.33
C GLY A 259 16.38 -16.07 12.84
N GLU A 260 16.99 -16.93 12.02
CA GLU A 260 18.18 -17.71 12.36
C GLU A 260 19.48 -16.89 12.24
N PHE A 261 19.45 -15.75 11.54
CA PHE A 261 20.60 -14.85 11.48
C PHE A 261 20.85 -14.18 12.83
N SER A 262 22.07 -14.27 13.36
CA SER A 262 22.43 -13.76 14.68
C SER A 262 22.27 -12.26 14.86
N ASN A 263 22.27 -11.50 13.77
CA ASN A 263 22.07 -10.04 13.73
C ASN A 263 20.60 -9.64 13.48
N VAL A 264 19.68 -10.60 13.38
CA VAL A 264 18.25 -10.36 13.20
C VAL A 264 17.50 -10.53 14.51
N THR A 265 16.66 -9.57 14.85
CA THR A 265 15.77 -9.64 16.03
C THR A 265 14.33 -9.58 15.57
N VAL A 266 13.56 -10.64 15.85
CA VAL A 266 12.13 -10.69 15.62
C VAL A 266 11.42 -10.06 16.82
N LEU A 267 10.73 -8.95 16.59
CA LEU A 267 9.94 -8.25 17.60
C LEU A 267 8.48 -8.77 17.61
N PRO A 268 7.77 -8.63 18.73
CA PRO A 268 6.35 -8.91 18.78
C PRO A 268 5.56 -8.12 17.74
N GLN A 269 4.42 -8.68 17.30
CA GLN A 269 3.46 -7.98 16.45
C GLN A 269 3.01 -6.66 17.12
N MET A 270 2.84 -5.64 16.30
CA MET A 270 2.44 -4.30 16.73
C MET A 270 1.21 -3.82 15.98
N SER A 271 0.41 -2.94 16.59
CA SER A 271 -0.61 -2.19 15.87
C SER A 271 0.03 -1.23 14.85
N TYR A 272 -0.74 -0.75 13.87
CA TYR A 272 -0.22 0.24 12.92
C TYR A 272 0.29 1.51 13.63
N ARG A 273 -0.38 1.96 14.68
CA ARG A 273 0.02 3.11 15.51
C ARG A 273 1.36 2.88 16.22
N ASP A 274 1.54 1.70 16.81
CA ASP A 274 2.79 1.33 17.47
C ASP A 274 3.92 1.17 16.46
N SER A 275 3.61 0.71 15.26
CA SER A 275 4.59 0.62 14.17
C SER A 275 5.14 2.00 13.77
N LEU A 276 4.31 3.04 13.77
CA LEU A 276 4.77 4.42 13.54
C LEU A 276 5.73 4.89 14.62
N SER A 277 5.47 4.54 15.88
CA SER A 277 6.39 4.86 16.98
C SER A 277 7.73 4.14 16.81
N ALA A 278 7.69 2.85 16.42
CA ALA A 278 8.91 2.09 16.13
C ALA A 278 9.70 2.67 14.93
N ILE A 279 9.00 3.14 13.90
CA ILE A 279 9.58 3.85 12.75
C ILE A 279 10.26 5.15 13.23
N ALA A 280 9.58 5.96 14.05
CA ALA A 280 10.11 7.22 14.57
C ALA A 280 11.36 7.02 15.46
N GLU A 281 11.45 5.88 16.16
CA GLU A 281 12.62 5.52 16.98
C GLU A 281 13.78 4.93 16.17
N SER A 282 13.60 4.65 14.88
CA SER A 282 14.60 3.96 14.07
C SER A 282 15.42 4.93 13.23
N ALA A 283 16.71 4.61 13.05
CA ALA A 283 17.59 5.35 12.16
C ALA A 283 17.26 5.06 10.69
N PHE A 284 17.03 3.79 10.36
CA PHE A 284 16.74 3.32 9.01
C PHE A 284 15.52 2.43 8.98
N VAL A 285 14.71 2.55 7.91
CA VAL A 285 13.51 1.73 7.67
C VAL A 285 13.59 1.11 6.29
N LEU A 286 13.60 -0.21 6.24
CA LEU A 286 13.58 -0.98 5.00
C LEU A 286 12.15 -1.09 4.48
N ASN A 287 12.01 -0.94 3.18
CA ASN A 287 10.78 -1.18 2.43
C ASN A 287 11.06 -2.03 1.20
N VAL A 288 10.08 -2.80 0.78
CA VAL A 288 10.09 -3.62 -0.44
C VAL A 288 8.74 -3.44 -1.12
N MET A 289 8.73 -2.87 -2.31
CA MET A 289 7.48 -2.55 -3.03
C MET A 289 7.48 -2.96 -4.51
N PRO A 290 7.74 -4.25 -4.85
CA PRO A 290 7.88 -4.69 -6.24
C PRO A 290 6.60 -4.50 -7.07
N TRP A 291 5.47 -4.24 -6.45
CA TRP A 291 4.16 -4.07 -7.08
C TRP A 291 3.77 -2.61 -7.33
N PHE A 292 4.48 -1.63 -6.77
CA PHE A 292 4.26 -0.21 -7.03
C PHE A 292 5.36 0.31 -7.96
N LYS A 293 5.07 0.34 -9.26
CA LYS A 293 6.03 0.85 -10.25
C LYS A 293 5.88 2.35 -10.49
N SER A 294 4.70 2.91 -10.18
CA SER A 294 4.37 4.32 -10.39
C SER A 294 3.70 4.96 -9.15
N GLY A 295 3.89 4.38 -7.98
CA GLY A 295 3.37 4.85 -6.70
C GLY A 295 4.42 4.86 -5.60
N ILE A 296 4.03 5.23 -4.36
CA ILE A 296 4.90 5.22 -3.18
C ILE A 296 4.17 4.51 -2.04
N HIS A 297 4.86 3.55 -1.43
CA HIS A 297 4.34 2.85 -0.25
C HIS A 297 4.31 3.78 0.98
N ASP A 298 3.25 3.70 1.78
CA ASP A 298 3.07 4.51 3.00
C ASP A 298 4.23 4.40 3.99
N ARG A 299 4.89 3.23 4.09
CA ARG A 299 6.07 3.02 4.95
C ARG A 299 7.22 3.95 4.59
N VAL A 300 7.46 4.19 3.30
CA VAL A 300 8.50 5.12 2.82
C VAL A 300 8.19 6.53 3.29
N LEU A 301 6.96 6.99 3.04
CA LEU A 301 6.52 8.33 3.43
C LEU A 301 6.51 8.51 4.96
N ASN A 302 6.07 7.48 5.70
CA ASN A 302 6.08 7.50 7.16
C ASN A 302 7.50 7.50 7.74
N ALA A 303 8.44 6.74 7.15
CA ALA A 303 9.84 6.78 7.56
C ALA A 303 10.42 8.19 7.41
N MET A 304 10.30 8.79 6.24
CA MET A 304 10.78 10.13 5.93
C MET A 304 10.12 11.21 6.82
N TYR A 305 8.79 11.12 7.02
CA TYR A 305 8.06 12.11 7.84
C TYR A 305 8.37 12.02 9.32
N ASN A 306 8.82 10.86 9.80
CA ASN A 306 9.28 10.67 11.19
C ASN A 306 10.80 10.78 11.32
N GLY A 307 11.53 11.20 10.28
CA GLY A 307 12.95 11.49 10.31
C GLY A 307 13.85 10.25 10.27
N ALA A 308 13.34 9.08 9.89
CA ALA A 308 14.16 7.92 9.56
C ALA A 308 14.56 7.95 8.08
N VAL A 309 15.72 7.40 7.76
CA VAL A 309 16.13 7.19 6.36
C VAL A 309 15.41 5.97 5.81
N SER A 310 14.69 6.13 4.69
CA SER A 310 14.08 5.01 3.99
C SER A 310 15.11 4.28 3.13
N ILE A 311 15.09 2.95 3.16
CA ILE A 311 15.82 2.05 2.26
C ILE A 311 14.77 1.35 1.43
N THR A 312 14.71 1.56 0.12
CA THR A 312 13.64 1.02 -0.73
C THR A 312 14.09 0.80 -2.16
N ASP A 313 13.46 -0.16 -2.84
CA ASP A 313 13.40 -0.17 -4.30
C ASP A 313 12.63 1.06 -4.81
N SER A 314 12.88 1.47 -6.05
CA SER A 314 12.32 2.72 -6.59
C SER A 314 11.04 2.49 -7.41
N SER A 315 10.39 3.61 -7.73
CA SER A 315 9.28 3.73 -8.66
C SER A 315 9.40 5.04 -9.43
N SER A 316 8.67 5.21 -10.54
CA SER A 316 8.69 6.46 -11.30
C SER A 316 8.25 7.67 -10.47
N MET A 317 7.35 7.49 -9.52
CA MET A 317 6.94 8.56 -8.58
C MET A 317 8.06 8.86 -7.57
N MET A 318 8.77 7.85 -7.06
CA MET A 318 9.95 8.06 -6.21
C MET A 318 11.02 8.86 -6.95
N ASP A 319 11.34 8.48 -8.19
CA ASP A 319 12.37 9.15 -9.01
C ASP A 319 12.00 10.59 -9.37
N THR A 320 10.69 10.89 -9.45
CA THR A 320 10.19 12.26 -9.68
C THR A 320 10.28 13.12 -8.44
N CYS A 321 9.99 12.57 -7.27
CA CYS A 321 9.82 13.35 -6.03
C CYS A 321 11.08 13.37 -5.15
N PHE A 322 11.89 12.33 -5.22
CA PHE A 322 13.06 12.11 -4.35
C PHE A 322 14.28 11.74 -5.17
N THR A 323 15.45 12.06 -4.65
CA THR A 323 16.74 11.77 -5.31
C THR A 323 17.39 10.56 -4.64
N PRO A 324 17.64 9.46 -5.39
CA PRO A 324 18.37 8.29 -4.89
C PRO A 324 19.71 8.68 -4.27
N GLN A 325 20.09 8.01 -3.18
CA GLN A 325 21.31 8.22 -2.39
C GLN A 325 21.52 9.65 -1.86
N GLN A 326 20.45 10.46 -1.87
CA GLN A 326 20.42 11.79 -1.26
C GLN A 326 19.24 11.93 -0.27
N ASP A 327 18.04 11.52 -0.70
CA ASP A 327 16.82 11.61 0.10
C ASP A 327 16.41 10.25 0.69
N TYR A 328 16.93 9.17 0.13
CA TYR A 328 16.73 7.80 0.57
C TYR A 328 17.86 6.90 0.02
N ILE A 329 18.00 5.70 0.56
CA ILE A 329 18.90 4.68 0.01
C ILE A 329 18.09 3.84 -0.98
N ALA A 330 18.38 4.01 -2.27
CA ALA A 330 17.78 3.23 -3.35
C ALA A 330 18.57 1.93 -3.58
N TYR A 331 17.86 0.80 -3.65
CA TYR A 331 18.42 -0.46 -4.15
C TYR A 331 17.62 -0.97 -5.35
N SER A 332 18.21 -1.89 -6.13
CA SER A 332 17.56 -2.50 -7.29
C SER A 332 17.17 -3.94 -7.00
N LEU A 333 15.96 -4.33 -7.38
CA LEU A 333 15.49 -5.72 -7.32
C LEU A 333 16.24 -6.63 -8.30
N ASP A 334 16.86 -6.08 -9.36
CA ASP A 334 17.71 -6.82 -10.31
C ASP A 334 19.07 -7.20 -9.72
N ARG A 335 19.51 -6.51 -8.67
CA ARG A 335 20.84 -6.66 -8.06
C ARG A 335 20.75 -6.70 -6.55
N ILE A 336 19.84 -7.53 -6.01
CA ILE A 336 19.65 -7.67 -4.55
C ILE A 336 20.93 -8.13 -3.86
N GLU A 337 21.78 -8.89 -4.54
CA GLU A 337 23.08 -9.34 -4.04
C GLU A 337 24.06 -8.20 -3.73
N ALA A 338 23.87 -7.02 -4.30
CA ALA A 338 24.65 -5.83 -4.00
C ALA A 338 24.13 -5.05 -2.77
N LEU A 339 22.96 -5.41 -2.26
CA LEU A 339 22.35 -4.71 -1.12
C LEU A 339 23.21 -4.75 0.17
N PRO A 340 23.87 -5.86 0.55
CA PRO A 340 24.75 -5.87 1.73
C PRO A 340 25.85 -4.82 1.68
N ASP A 341 26.54 -4.67 0.54
CA ASP A 341 27.61 -3.69 0.36
C ASP A 341 27.07 -2.26 0.38
N LEU A 342 25.92 -2.04 -0.24
CA LEU A 342 25.22 -0.76 -0.19
C LEU A 342 24.88 -0.35 1.24
N LEU A 343 24.33 -1.27 2.03
CA LEU A 343 23.97 -1.02 3.42
C LEU A 343 25.24 -0.75 4.26
N ASN A 344 26.30 -1.52 4.09
CA ASN A 344 27.57 -1.32 4.79
C ASN A 344 28.25 0.01 4.44
N THR A 345 27.95 0.57 3.28
CA THR A 345 28.45 1.89 2.86
C THR A 345 27.71 3.02 3.59
N TYR A 346 26.37 2.98 3.65
CA TYR A 346 25.56 4.13 4.06
C TYR A 346 25.06 4.06 5.50
N VAL A 347 24.82 2.86 6.04
CA VAL A 347 24.22 2.75 7.40
C VAL A 347 25.16 3.19 8.50
N PRO A 348 26.49 2.95 8.45
CA PRO A 348 27.42 3.44 9.47
C PRO A 348 27.74 4.94 9.36
N ASP A 349 27.39 5.60 8.25
CA ASP A 349 27.67 7.02 8.00
C ASP A 349 26.60 7.91 8.66
N GLU A 350 26.96 8.48 9.82
CA GLU A 350 26.05 9.33 10.60
C GLU A 350 25.77 10.67 9.87
N ASP A 351 26.77 11.27 9.23
CA ASP A 351 26.60 12.52 8.48
C ASP A 351 25.64 12.32 7.31
N PHE A 352 25.82 11.24 6.56
CA PHE A 352 24.88 10.85 5.48
C PHE A 352 23.48 10.68 6.04
N ARG A 353 23.31 9.93 7.13
CA ARG A 353 22.01 9.67 7.77
C ARG A 353 21.28 10.97 8.10
N VAL A 354 21.95 11.89 8.82
CA VAL A 354 21.36 13.14 9.27
C VAL A 354 20.96 14.03 8.10
N GLN A 355 21.85 14.19 7.12
CA GLN A 355 21.57 14.99 5.93
C GLN A 355 20.46 14.42 5.08
N THR A 356 20.43 13.09 4.88
CA THR A 356 19.41 12.39 4.10
C THR A 356 18.04 12.51 4.77
N ALA A 357 17.96 12.26 6.08
CA ALA A 357 16.72 12.40 6.85
C ALA A 357 16.16 13.84 6.77
N ALA A 358 17.01 14.86 6.87
CA ALA A 358 16.59 16.25 6.79
C ALA A 358 16.04 16.62 5.40
N ARG A 359 16.71 16.20 4.32
CA ARG A 359 16.23 16.43 2.93
C ARG A 359 14.93 15.70 2.65
N ALA A 360 14.82 14.42 3.04
CA ALA A 360 13.61 13.63 2.89
C ALA A 360 12.45 14.26 3.66
N PHE A 361 12.69 14.69 4.90
CA PHE A 361 11.68 15.35 5.74
C PHE A 361 11.14 16.63 5.09
N ALA A 362 11.99 17.44 4.48
CA ALA A 362 11.55 18.66 3.79
C ALA A 362 10.61 18.34 2.60
N LYS A 363 10.94 17.32 1.81
CA LYS A 363 10.17 16.95 0.60
C LYS A 363 8.86 16.22 0.94
N VAL A 364 8.86 15.34 1.96
CA VAL A 364 7.69 14.55 2.35
C VAL A 364 6.53 15.38 2.90
N GLN A 365 6.76 16.66 3.25
CA GLN A 365 5.69 17.59 3.66
C GLN A 365 4.56 17.70 2.62
N ASN A 366 4.86 17.43 1.35
CA ASN A 366 3.87 17.43 0.27
C ASN A 366 2.97 16.17 0.25
N PHE A 367 3.27 15.17 1.08
CA PHE A 367 2.58 13.88 1.14
C PHE A 367 1.84 13.65 2.46
N THR A 368 1.56 14.68 3.24
CA THR A 368 0.85 14.56 4.52
C THR A 368 -0.66 14.40 4.34
N PHE A 369 -1.36 13.90 5.37
CA PHE A 369 -2.83 13.87 5.37
C PHE A 369 -3.46 15.25 5.21
N ALA A 370 -2.79 16.32 5.66
CA ALA A 370 -3.24 17.69 5.40
C ALA A 370 -3.24 18.01 3.90
N LYS A 371 -2.18 17.60 3.18
CA LYS A 371 -2.13 17.77 1.71
C LYS A 371 -3.13 16.87 0.98
N GLN A 372 -3.38 15.67 1.48
CA GLN A 372 -4.47 14.84 0.98
C GLN A 372 -5.83 15.54 1.13
N ALA A 373 -6.13 16.08 2.30
CA ALA A 373 -7.38 16.79 2.55
C ALA A 373 -7.54 18.02 1.64
N GLU A 374 -6.45 18.79 1.43
CA GLU A 374 -6.43 19.89 0.46
C GLU A 374 -6.81 19.38 -0.94
N TYR A 375 -6.17 18.34 -1.43
CA TYR A 375 -6.46 17.77 -2.76
C TYR A 375 -7.90 17.24 -2.86
N ILE A 376 -8.35 16.44 -1.88
CA ILE A 376 -9.72 15.90 -1.87
C ILE A 376 -10.74 17.02 -1.95
N ARG A 377 -10.54 18.14 -1.24
CA ARG A 377 -11.43 19.31 -1.35
C ARG A 377 -11.51 19.91 -2.75
N THR A 378 -10.53 19.71 -3.61
CA THR A 378 -10.53 20.23 -4.99
C THR A 378 -11.30 19.34 -5.95
N ILE A 379 -11.44 18.06 -5.65
CA ILE A 379 -12.14 17.09 -6.51
C ILE A 379 -13.62 16.88 -6.12
N LEU A 380 -14.03 17.42 -4.97
CA LEU A 380 -15.42 17.49 -4.52
C LEU A 380 -16.07 18.77 -5.04
#